data_5b0cd494d4553178eddf50c0d359dac8
#
_entry.id   5b0cd494d4553178eddf50c0d359dac8
#
_cell.length_a   1.000
_cell.length_b   1.000
_cell.length_c   1.000
_cell.angle_alpha   90.00
_cell.angle_beta   90.00
_cell.angle_gamma   90.00
#
_symmetry.space_group_name_H-M   'P 1'
#
loop_
_entity.id
_entity.type
_entity.pdbx_description
1 polymer ?
#
loop_
_entity_poly.entity_id
_entity_poly.type
_entity_poly.pdbx_seq_one_letter_code
_entity_poly.pdbx_strand_id
1 'polypeptide(L)'
;MLIVLAKAQVGEGAMEPAMAAIKAMVAASNAEEGCIAYAFTQDLLQPGVIHIVEKWKDEAALASHFATPHMAAFGAAIGGLDFKVIEAVKYHADEGSPVM
;
A
#
# COMPACT_ATOMS: atom_id res chain seq x y z
N MET A 1 -5.11 -16.69 -1.54
CA MET A 1 -4.91 -15.24 -1.79
C MET A 1 -3.50 -14.82 -1.42
N LEU A 2 -3.15 -13.60 -1.78
CA LEU A 2 -1.90 -13.00 -1.35
C LEU A 2 -2.18 -11.90 -0.34
N ILE A 3 -1.35 -11.84 0.70
CA ILE A 3 -1.33 -10.73 1.64
C ILE A 3 0.02 -10.04 1.48
N VAL A 4 0.01 -8.73 1.27
CA VAL A 4 1.23 -7.93 1.25
C VAL A 4 1.26 -7.11 2.53
N LEU A 5 2.36 -7.21 3.25
CA LEU A 5 2.63 -6.38 4.41
C LEU A 5 3.85 -5.52 4.07
N ALA A 6 3.65 -4.22 4.04
CA ALA A 6 4.72 -3.29 3.74
C ALA A 6 4.78 -2.21 4.80
N LYS A 7 5.94 -1.59 4.90
CA LYS A 7 6.19 -0.50 5.83
C LYS A 7 6.95 0.59 5.09
N ALA A 8 6.51 1.83 5.25
CA ALA A 8 7.18 3.00 4.70
C ALA A 8 7.60 3.93 5.81
N GLN A 9 8.72 4.59 5.61
CA GLN A 9 9.19 5.64 6.50
C GLN A 9 9.06 6.97 5.78
N VAL A 10 8.40 7.92 6.43
CA VAL A 10 8.11 9.24 5.86
C VAL A 10 8.75 10.29 6.74
N GLY A 11 9.60 11.11 6.14
CA GLY A 11 10.29 12.17 6.85
C GLY A 11 9.35 13.27 7.29
N GLU A 12 9.82 14.06 8.25
CA GLU A 12 9.08 15.21 8.75
C GLU A 12 8.78 16.18 7.60
N GLY A 13 7.53 16.59 7.50
CA GLY A 13 7.10 17.51 6.45
C GLY A 13 6.72 16.82 5.14
N ALA A 14 6.99 15.53 4.97
CA ALA A 14 6.64 14.80 3.75
C ALA A 14 5.24 14.20 3.79
N MET A 15 4.68 13.97 4.97
CA MET A 15 3.35 13.33 5.10
C MET A 15 2.26 14.17 4.46
N GLU A 16 2.24 15.46 4.74
CA GLU A 16 1.21 16.37 4.21
C GLU A 16 1.18 16.37 2.67
N PRO A 17 2.32 16.64 1.99
CA PRO A 17 2.30 16.60 0.52
C PRO A 17 2.04 15.20 -0.06
N ALA A 18 2.35 14.12 0.67
CA ALA A 18 2.07 12.77 0.20
C ALA A 18 0.60 12.38 0.33
N MET A 19 -0.17 13.08 1.16
CA MET A 19 -1.54 12.66 1.52
C MET A 19 -2.46 12.54 0.32
N ALA A 20 -2.45 13.50 -0.60
CA ALA A 20 -3.31 13.45 -1.78
C ALA A 20 -2.97 12.25 -2.68
N ALA A 21 -1.68 11.96 -2.85
CA ALA A 21 -1.23 10.81 -3.62
C ALA A 21 -1.63 9.49 -2.96
N ILE A 22 -1.53 9.41 -1.63
CA ILE A 22 -1.94 8.24 -0.87
C ILE A 22 -3.43 7.99 -1.04
N LYS A 23 -4.26 9.02 -0.89
CA LYS A 23 -5.71 8.90 -1.05
C LYS A 23 -6.09 8.41 -2.44
N ALA A 24 -5.47 8.97 -3.47
CA ALA A 24 -5.73 8.57 -4.86
C ALA A 24 -5.32 7.10 -5.10
N MET A 25 -4.16 6.71 -4.59
CA MET A 25 -3.64 5.35 -4.72
C MET A 25 -4.55 4.34 -4.02
N VAL A 26 -4.97 4.64 -2.81
CA VAL A 26 -5.85 3.75 -2.03
C VAL A 26 -7.20 3.58 -2.74
N ALA A 27 -7.80 4.66 -3.20
CA ALA A 27 -9.09 4.60 -3.89
C ALA A 27 -8.99 3.80 -5.19
N ALA A 28 -7.99 4.08 -6.01
CA ALA A 28 -7.82 3.40 -7.30
C ALA A 28 -7.46 1.92 -7.11
N SER A 29 -6.64 1.60 -6.12
CA SER A 29 -6.25 0.22 -5.85
C SER A 29 -7.43 -0.62 -5.38
N ASN A 30 -8.26 -0.07 -4.49
CA ASN A 30 -9.47 -0.78 -4.03
C ASN A 30 -10.49 -1.00 -5.15
N ALA A 31 -10.42 -0.22 -6.23
CA ALA A 31 -11.31 -0.38 -7.38
C ALA A 31 -10.80 -1.43 -8.38
N GLU A 32 -9.58 -1.94 -8.24
CA GLU A 32 -9.06 -3.00 -9.09
C GLU A 32 -9.81 -4.30 -8.85
N GLU A 33 -10.11 -5.02 -9.93
CA GLU A 33 -10.93 -6.22 -9.85
C GLU A 33 -10.38 -7.29 -8.91
N GLY A 34 -9.09 -7.49 -8.91
CA GLY A 34 -8.44 -8.51 -8.08
C GLY A 34 -8.05 -8.04 -6.68
N CYS A 35 -8.37 -6.82 -6.31
CA CYS A 35 -8.04 -6.27 -5.00
C CYS A 35 -9.12 -6.61 -3.98
N ILE A 36 -8.74 -7.30 -2.91
CA ILE A 36 -9.65 -7.62 -1.81
C ILE A 36 -9.62 -6.49 -0.76
N ALA A 37 -8.44 -5.97 -0.48
CA ALA A 37 -8.28 -4.86 0.47
C ALA A 37 -6.96 -4.14 0.19
N TYR A 38 -6.95 -2.83 0.41
CA TYR A 38 -5.76 -2.00 0.24
C TYR A 38 -5.85 -0.84 1.20
N ALA A 39 -4.90 -0.71 2.11
CA ALA A 39 -4.96 0.33 3.13
C ALA A 39 -3.57 0.84 3.51
N PHE A 40 -3.48 2.15 3.72
CA PHE A 40 -2.34 2.80 4.34
C PHE A 40 -2.78 3.28 5.71
N THR A 41 -2.03 2.94 6.75
CA THR A 41 -2.33 3.38 8.12
C THR A 41 -1.07 3.94 8.76
N GLN A 42 -1.25 4.91 9.63
CA GLN A 42 -0.12 5.50 10.35
C GLN A 42 0.06 4.76 11.68
N ASP A 43 1.31 4.45 12.01
CA ASP A 43 1.65 3.83 13.29
C ASP A 43 1.38 4.83 14.42
N LEU A 44 0.64 4.40 15.44
CA LEU A 44 0.26 5.28 16.56
C LEU A 44 1.46 5.66 17.44
N LEU A 45 2.48 4.82 17.47
CA LEU A 45 3.63 5.01 18.33
C LEU A 45 4.85 5.57 17.58
N GLN A 46 4.81 5.51 16.23
CA GLN A 46 5.90 5.98 15.38
C GLN A 46 5.31 6.83 14.25
N PRO A 47 5.07 8.14 14.47
CA PRO A 47 4.33 8.98 13.52
C PRO A 47 4.87 9.00 12.09
N GLY A 48 6.16 8.79 11.91
CA GLY A 48 6.78 8.74 10.58
C GLY A 48 6.66 7.38 9.88
N VAL A 49 5.99 6.41 10.49
CA VAL A 49 5.87 5.06 9.94
C VAL A 49 4.45 4.83 9.42
N ILE A 50 4.36 4.36 8.17
CA ILE A 50 3.09 3.96 7.55
C ILE A 50 3.14 2.45 7.35
N HIS A 51 2.07 1.77 7.74
CA HIS A 51 1.86 0.36 7.44
C HIS A 51 0.92 0.24 6.25
N ILE A 52 1.32 -0.56 5.26
CA ILE A 52 0.53 -0.81 4.06
C ILE A 52 0.09 -2.27 4.12
N VAL A 53 -1.21 -2.49 4.09
CA VAL A 53 -1.78 -3.83 4.09
C VAL A 53 -2.57 -4.01 2.82
N GLU A 54 -2.23 -5.05 2.04
CA GLU A 54 -2.88 -5.35 0.78
C GLU A 54 -3.31 -6.80 0.78
N LYS A 55 -4.48 -7.06 0.20
CA LYS A 55 -4.96 -8.41 -0.04
C LYS A 55 -5.38 -8.52 -1.49
N TRP A 56 -4.82 -9.49 -2.19
CA TRP A 56 -5.05 -9.73 -3.61
C TRP A 56 -5.56 -11.14 -3.82
N LYS A 57 -6.43 -11.32 -4.80
CA LYS A 57 -7.01 -12.63 -5.02
C LYS A 57 -5.96 -13.67 -5.47
N ASP A 58 -4.94 -13.26 -6.22
CA ASP A 58 -3.87 -14.12 -6.71
C ASP A 58 -2.65 -13.32 -7.17
N GLU A 59 -1.60 -14.03 -7.62
CA GLU A 59 -0.38 -13.41 -8.13
C GLU A 59 -0.65 -12.55 -9.37
N ALA A 60 -1.56 -12.97 -10.24
CA ALA A 60 -1.87 -12.22 -11.46
C ALA A 60 -2.49 -10.86 -11.12
N ALA A 61 -3.34 -10.80 -10.08
CA ALA A 61 -3.94 -9.56 -9.63
C ALA A 61 -2.88 -8.58 -9.10
N LEU A 62 -1.93 -9.07 -8.33
CA LEU A 62 -0.82 -8.25 -7.84
C LEU A 62 0.06 -7.76 -8.98
N ALA A 63 0.38 -8.62 -9.93
CA ALA A 63 1.15 -8.24 -11.12
C ALA A 63 0.44 -7.17 -11.94
N SER A 64 -0.87 -7.29 -12.10
CA SER A 64 -1.70 -6.31 -12.79
C SER A 64 -1.66 -4.95 -12.07
N HIS A 65 -1.69 -4.97 -10.74
CA HIS A 65 -1.59 -3.75 -9.92
C HIS A 65 -0.32 -2.96 -10.23
N PHE A 66 0.82 -3.63 -10.34
CA PHE A 66 2.09 -2.97 -10.63
C PHE A 66 2.14 -2.33 -12.02
N ALA A 67 1.27 -2.74 -12.93
CA ALA A 67 1.22 -2.20 -14.29
C ALA A 67 0.18 -1.08 -14.46
N THR A 68 -0.51 -0.68 -13.39
CA THR A 68 -1.57 0.32 -13.47
C THR A 68 -1.03 1.75 -13.60
N PRO A 69 -1.82 2.65 -14.23
CA PRO A 69 -1.45 4.07 -14.26
C PRO A 69 -1.35 4.70 -12.88
N HIS A 70 -2.17 4.28 -11.94
CA HIS A 70 -2.12 4.85 -10.58
C HIS A 70 -0.87 4.44 -9.80
N MET A 71 -0.28 3.27 -10.09
CA MET A 71 1.03 2.93 -9.52
C MET A 71 2.11 3.89 -10.03
N ALA A 72 2.12 4.15 -11.34
CA ALA A 72 3.08 5.09 -11.93
C ALA A 72 2.88 6.51 -11.38
N ALA A 73 1.62 6.94 -11.25
CA ALA A 73 1.29 8.27 -10.73
C ALA A 73 1.73 8.42 -9.28
N PHE A 74 1.52 7.40 -8.46
CA PHE A 74 1.95 7.41 -7.07
C PHE A 74 3.48 7.50 -6.97
N GLY A 75 4.19 6.69 -7.73
CA GLY A 75 5.65 6.72 -7.77
C GLY A 75 6.20 8.09 -8.16
N ALA A 76 5.59 8.74 -9.16
CA ALA A 76 5.98 10.08 -9.57
C ALA A 76 5.69 11.11 -8.48
N ALA A 77 4.54 11.00 -7.80
CA ALA A 77 4.14 11.96 -6.77
C ALA A 77 5.04 11.92 -5.54
N ILE A 78 5.49 10.72 -5.13
CA ILE A 78 6.34 10.58 -3.94
C ILE A 78 7.83 10.65 -4.26
N GLY A 79 8.22 10.61 -5.53
CA GLY A 79 9.62 10.52 -5.96
C GLY A 79 10.50 11.68 -5.51
N GLY A 80 9.93 12.87 -5.28
CA GLY A 80 10.64 14.03 -4.75
C GLY A 80 10.49 14.22 -3.24
N LEU A 81 9.82 13.30 -2.56
CA LEU A 81 9.57 13.39 -1.11
C LEU A 81 10.45 12.42 -0.35
N ASP A 82 10.65 12.71 0.95
CA ASP A 82 11.30 11.77 1.86
C ASP A 82 10.29 10.69 2.25
N PHE A 83 10.07 9.76 1.33
CA PHE A 83 9.12 8.66 1.46
C PHE A 83 9.81 7.40 0.95
N LYS A 84 10.05 6.44 1.83
CA LYS A 84 10.77 5.21 1.50
C LYS A 84 10.02 3.99 1.97
N VAL A 85 9.81 3.04 1.07
CA VAL A 85 9.36 1.70 1.48
C VAL A 85 10.57 0.98 2.05
N ILE A 86 10.52 0.65 3.33
CA ILE A 86 11.64 0.02 4.04
C ILE A 86 11.47 -1.49 4.18
N GLU A 87 10.25 -1.99 3.96
CA GLU A 87 9.95 -3.42 4.04
C GLU A 87 8.72 -3.70 3.19
N ALA A 88 8.75 -4.77 2.43
CA ALA A 88 7.59 -5.22 1.66
C ALA A 88 7.71 -6.73 1.45
N VAL A 89 6.78 -7.48 2.02
CA VAL A 89 6.78 -8.94 1.94
C VAL A 89 5.39 -9.43 1.56
N LYS A 90 5.32 -10.38 0.64
CA LYS A 90 4.05 -11.02 0.29
C LYS A 90 4.02 -12.43 0.87
N TYR A 91 2.84 -12.85 1.25
CA TYR A 91 2.58 -14.16 1.83
C TYR A 91 1.45 -14.82 1.06
N HIS A 92 1.61 -16.11 0.75
CA HIS A 92 0.51 -16.92 0.25
C HIS A 92 -0.33 -17.34 1.44
N ALA A 93 -1.64 -17.10 1.37
CA ALA A 93 -2.53 -17.33 2.51
C ALA A 93 -3.83 -17.96 2.02
N ASP A 94 -4.47 -18.67 2.91
CA ASP A 94 -5.85 -19.08 2.70
C ASP A 94 -6.79 -17.95 3.15
N GLU A 95 -8.09 -18.22 3.17
CA GLU A 95 -9.08 -17.20 3.53
C GLU A 95 -9.09 -16.86 5.03
N GLY A 96 -8.33 -17.61 5.82
CA GLY A 96 -8.29 -17.42 7.25
C GLY A 96 -9.56 -17.88 7.95
N SER A 97 -9.59 -17.67 9.24
CA SER A 97 -10.75 -17.93 10.06
C SER A 97 -10.80 -16.92 11.21
N PRO A 98 -11.97 -16.70 11.81
CA PRO A 98 -12.05 -15.77 12.93
C PRO A 98 -11.10 -16.16 14.07
N VAL A 99 -10.47 -15.16 14.68
CA VAL A 99 -9.61 -15.38 15.84
C VAL A 99 -10.45 -15.61 17.09
N MET A 100 -11.63 -14.98 17.13
CA MET A 100 -12.52 -15.06 18.29
C MET A 100 -13.97 -14.81 17.86
#